data_1dc4a2c7281fa88f7e0783798a59aa78
#
_entry.id   1dc4a2c7281fa88f7e0783798a59aa78
#
_cell.length_a   1.000
_cell.length_b   1.000
_cell.length_c   1.000
_cell.angle_alpha   90.00
_cell.angle_beta   90.00
_cell.angle_gamma   90.00
#
_symmetry.space_group_name_H-M   'P 1'
#
loop_
_entity.id
_entity.type
_entity.pdbx_description
1 polymer ?
#
loop_
_entity_poly.entity_id
_entity_poly.type
_entity_poly.pdbx_seq_one_letter_code
_entity_poly.pdbx_strand_id
1 'polypeptide(L)'
;MAAKKLVLLGIAAGLLVCGLARPLCVWGADPAPSSLPEETKAQRDQRMAWWREARFGMFIHWGLYAVPAGEWKGKKIPGIGEWIQFNAKIPPAEYEPLQKQFNPVKFDARKWARIAKAAGIKYVVITTKHHDGFCLFDSKLTDWDVMGTPFKRDIMKELSDACRQEGLKMCWYHSILDWRHPDYLPRGPGSPRPWDTRPTAGADYNRYIGYMKGQLKELLTNYGPIGVVWFDGGWEHPAKEHRSAEVVAMLRSLQPSIIINDRIQLPQDFNTPEQEIPATGIKGRDWETCMTMNDTWGYKKDDQNWKSTETLLRNLIDIASKGGNYLLNVGPTAEGEIPEASVERLAAMGKWMQTNGEAIYGTTASPFKRLPWGRATKKPGKLYLHVFDWPKGPLQVPGLKNKVEKAYLLADAGKAALPVTQNEDGVLVRVPESAPDKIASVVVLDVVGEPEVTAAATSQAADGSLTLAAVDAEIHGSTARYESGDGKDNVGFWTDSKDFVTWDAAVKKGGAFDVEITYACESASAGSAFTLSVLGQELKGKVEPTGAWNKFVAKKLGSLRLPGSGCYTVTVKADTMPRGAVMNLKAVVLKPGK
;
A
#
# COMPACT_ATOMS: atom_id res chain seq x y z
N MET A 1 59.29 6.32 50.29
CA MET A 1 59.48 6.25 51.76
C MET A 1 58.13 6.10 52.39
N ALA A 2 57.78 4.94 52.79
CA ALA A 2 57.54 4.45 54.14
C ALA A 2 56.29 5.11 54.78
N ALA A 3 55.22 4.43 54.86
CA ALA A 3 54.72 3.45 55.86
C ALA A 3 54.23 4.08 57.16
N LYS A 4 53.01 3.86 57.60
CA LYS A 4 52.64 2.88 58.63
C LYS A 4 51.19 3.02 59.09
N LYS A 5 50.61 1.87 59.33
CA LYS A 5 49.36 1.57 60.01
C LYS A 5 49.26 2.20 61.40
N LEU A 6 48.01 2.43 61.90
CA LEU A 6 47.63 1.98 63.24
C LEU A 6 46.12 1.79 63.34
N VAL A 7 45.78 0.67 63.95
CA VAL A 7 44.46 0.17 64.42
C VAL A 7 44.24 0.68 65.84
N LEU A 8 43.01 1.02 66.24
CA LEU A 8 42.55 0.77 67.62
C LEU A 8 41.01 0.73 67.73
N LEU A 9 40.55 -0.29 68.44
CA LEU A 9 39.17 -0.61 68.88
C LEU A 9 38.64 0.40 69.94
N GLY A 10 37.31 0.43 70.07
CA GLY A 10 36.62 0.96 71.25
C GLY A 10 35.10 0.92 71.12
N ILE A 11 34.46 -0.08 71.47
CA ILE A 11 33.35 -0.52 72.31
C ILE A 11 32.24 0.52 72.58
N ALA A 12 31.05 0.17 72.12
CA ALA A 12 29.66 0.19 72.57
C ALA A 12 29.13 1.21 73.60
N ALA A 13 27.96 1.77 73.25
CA ALA A 13 26.77 1.80 74.14
C ALA A 13 25.52 2.13 73.31
N GLY A 14 24.47 1.34 73.42
CA GLY A 14 23.23 1.46 72.67
C GLY A 14 22.26 2.50 73.19
N LEU A 15 21.44 2.99 72.26
CA LEU A 15 20.14 3.60 72.58
C LEU A 15 19.11 3.19 71.52
N LEU A 16 18.13 2.42 71.97
CA LEU A 16 16.96 1.99 71.22
C LEU A 16 16.05 3.19 70.94
N VAL A 17 15.87 3.61 69.68
CA VAL A 17 14.77 4.45 69.30
C VAL A 17 13.94 3.72 68.26
N CYS A 18 12.76 3.27 68.68
CA CYS A 18 11.72 2.73 67.81
C CYS A 18 11.21 3.84 66.87
N GLY A 19 11.69 3.89 65.64
CA GLY A 19 11.15 4.68 64.58
C GLY A 19 10.38 3.80 63.57
N LEU A 20 9.08 3.96 63.50
CA LEU A 20 8.20 3.35 62.51
C LEU A 20 8.67 3.70 61.09
N ALA A 21 9.38 2.82 60.44
CA ALA A 21 9.70 2.89 59.03
C ALA A 21 8.47 2.47 58.23
N ARG A 22 7.86 3.42 57.51
CA ARG A 22 6.92 3.12 56.42
C ARG A 22 7.69 2.43 55.30
N PRO A 23 7.15 1.35 54.72
CA PRO A 23 7.79 0.77 53.53
C PRO A 23 7.65 1.72 52.36
N LEU A 24 8.79 2.24 51.88
CA LEU A 24 8.91 2.80 50.54
C LEU A 24 8.62 1.67 49.55
N CYS A 25 7.47 1.72 48.89
CA CYS A 25 7.23 0.90 47.69
C CYS A 25 8.29 1.31 46.65
N VAL A 26 9.34 0.54 46.56
CA VAL A 26 10.21 0.52 45.40
C VAL A 26 9.38 -0.04 44.26
N TRP A 27 8.98 0.80 43.35
CA TRP A 27 8.45 0.37 42.06
C TRP A 27 9.60 -0.38 41.40
N GLY A 28 9.53 -1.70 41.41
CA GLY A 28 10.42 -2.52 40.62
C GLY A 28 10.31 -2.10 39.17
N ALA A 29 11.43 -1.80 38.55
CA ALA A 29 11.49 -1.66 37.10
C ALA A 29 10.92 -2.95 36.51
N ASP A 30 9.88 -2.83 35.69
CA ASP A 30 9.37 -3.96 34.92
C ASP A 30 10.55 -4.63 34.21
N PRO A 31 10.67 -5.96 34.26
CA PRO A 31 11.72 -6.65 33.52
C PRO A 31 11.58 -6.28 32.05
N ALA A 32 12.71 -5.95 31.41
CA ALA A 32 12.75 -5.72 29.96
C ALA A 32 11.98 -6.87 29.28
N PRO A 33 11.07 -6.56 28.34
CA PRO A 33 10.27 -7.59 27.72
C PRO A 33 11.20 -8.62 27.10
N SER A 34 11.11 -9.86 27.55
CA SER A 34 11.76 -11.00 26.94
C SER A 34 11.40 -10.97 25.46
N SER A 35 12.38 -11.03 24.56
CA SER A 35 12.15 -11.09 23.12
C SER A 35 11.10 -12.19 22.87
N LEU A 36 9.97 -11.80 22.27
CA LEU A 36 8.99 -12.80 21.83
C LEU A 36 9.72 -13.83 20.96
N PRO A 37 9.40 -15.13 21.07
CA PRO A 37 9.98 -16.13 20.19
C PRO A 37 9.82 -15.67 18.73
N GLU A 38 10.86 -15.82 17.95
CA GLU A 38 10.81 -15.45 16.54
C GLU A 38 9.73 -16.27 15.83
N GLU A 39 8.78 -15.59 15.19
CA GLU A 39 7.66 -16.22 14.49
C GLU A 39 8.18 -17.02 13.29
N THR A 40 7.88 -18.31 13.23
CA THR A 40 8.22 -19.13 12.05
C THR A 40 7.42 -18.68 10.83
N LYS A 41 7.94 -18.98 9.62
CA LYS A 41 7.22 -18.72 8.36
C LYS A 41 5.82 -19.34 8.36
N ALA A 42 5.66 -20.57 8.85
CA ALA A 42 4.37 -21.26 8.90
C ALA A 42 3.36 -20.55 9.84
N GLN A 43 3.81 -20.09 11.01
CA GLN A 43 2.98 -19.33 11.95
C GLN A 43 2.55 -18.00 11.33
N ARG A 44 3.49 -17.27 10.68
CA ARG A 44 3.19 -16.04 9.96
C ARG A 44 2.18 -16.29 8.83
N ASP A 45 2.38 -17.33 8.03
CA ASP A 45 1.48 -17.66 6.93
C ASP A 45 0.07 -17.98 7.42
N GLN A 46 -0.07 -18.71 8.55
CA GLN A 46 -1.35 -18.98 9.18
C GLN A 46 -2.03 -17.68 9.68
N ARG A 47 -1.28 -16.80 10.33
CA ARG A 47 -1.78 -15.52 10.86
C ARG A 47 -2.23 -14.58 9.74
N MET A 48 -1.48 -14.55 8.63
CA MET A 48 -1.75 -13.69 7.47
C MET A 48 -2.82 -14.24 6.53
N ALA A 49 -3.19 -15.51 6.64
CA ALA A 49 -4.06 -16.21 5.68
C ALA A 49 -5.37 -15.46 5.40
N TRP A 50 -6.09 -15.08 6.47
CA TRP A 50 -7.37 -14.38 6.35
C TRP A 50 -7.26 -13.04 5.61
N TRP A 51 -6.17 -12.31 5.84
CA TRP A 51 -5.94 -11.00 5.24
C TRP A 51 -5.56 -11.12 3.75
N ARG A 52 -4.73 -12.12 3.43
CA ARG A 52 -4.41 -12.44 2.02
C ARG A 52 -5.64 -12.94 1.26
N GLU A 53 -6.54 -13.67 1.92
CA GLU A 53 -7.81 -14.10 1.32
C GLU A 53 -8.77 -12.94 1.08
N ALA A 54 -8.80 -11.97 1.98
CA ALA A 54 -9.75 -10.87 1.99
C ALA A 54 -9.68 -9.97 0.74
N ARG A 55 -8.50 -9.60 0.28
CA ARG A 55 -8.20 -8.75 -0.89
C ARG A 55 -8.84 -7.36 -0.89
N PHE A 56 -9.96 -7.12 -0.22
CA PHE A 56 -10.72 -5.87 -0.28
C PHE A 56 -11.15 -5.41 1.12
N GLY A 57 -10.66 -4.24 1.53
CA GLY A 57 -10.97 -3.55 2.77
C GLY A 57 -11.57 -2.17 2.55
N MET A 58 -12.26 -1.64 3.56
CA MET A 58 -12.74 -0.26 3.62
C MET A 58 -11.92 0.53 4.62
N PHE A 59 -11.37 1.66 4.19
CA PHE A 59 -10.75 2.64 5.07
C PHE A 59 -11.80 3.70 5.44
N ILE A 60 -11.81 4.16 6.67
CA ILE A 60 -12.68 5.24 7.12
C ILE A 60 -11.81 6.31 7.78
N HIS A 61 -11.69 7.48 7.13
CA HIS A 61 -11.06 8.65 7.74
C HIS A 61 -12.14 9.56 8.30
N TRP A 62 -12.27 9.58 9.63
CA TRP A 62 -13.28 10.36 10.31
C TRP A 62 -12.74 10.94 11.63
N GLY A 63 -13.15 12.18 11.94
CA GLY A 63 -12.71 12.91 13.12
C GLY A 63 -13.23 14.34 13.11
N LEU A 64 -12.66 15.20 13.96
CA LEU A 64 -13.07 16.60 14.09
C LEU A 64 -12.92 17.40 12.80
N TYR A 65 -12.00 17.03 11.93
CA TYR A 65 -11.79 17.66 10.63
C TYR A 65 -13.00 17.57 9.68
N ALA A 66 -13.94 16.66 9.95
CA ALA A 66 -15.20 16.61 9.21
C ALA A 66 -16.14 17.81 9.53
N VAL A 67 -15.96 18.47 10.69
CA VAL A 67 -16.77 19.63 11.09
C VAL A 67 -16.47 20.84 10.19
N PRO A 68 -15.23 21.30 10.03
CA PRO A 68 -14.91 22.36 9.09
C PRO A 68 -15.00 21.94 7.63
N ALA A 69 -14.94 20.65 7.32
CA ALA A 69 -15.20 20.10 5.98
C ALA A 69 -14.42 20.81 4.84
N GLY A 70 -13.16 21.17 5.10
CA GLY A 70 -12.28 21.87 4.14
C GLY A 70 -12.38 23.38 4.16
N GLU A 71 -13.19 24.00 5.04
CA GLU A 71 -13.32 25.45 5.17
C GLU A 71 -12.91 25.92 6.58
N TRP A 72 -12.17 27.03 6.69
CA TRP A 72 -11.82 27.64 7.96
C TRP A 72 -11.99 29.14 7.93
N LYS A 73 -12.79 29.67 8.89
CA LYS A 73 -13.11 31.12 8.99
C LYS A 73 -13.57 31.70 7.64
N GLY A 74 -14.46 30.98 6.94
CA GLY A 74 -15.03 31.39 5.65
C GLY A 74 -14.09 31.29 4.45
N LYS A 75 -12.92 30.65 4.59
CA LYS A 75 -11.97 30.42 3.51
C LYS A 75 -11.85 28.94 3.21
N LYS A 76 -11.85 28.57 1.92
CA LYS A 76 -11.49 27.23 1.47
C LYS A 76 -10.02 26.99 1.72
N ILE A 77 -9.69 25.86 2.34
CA ILE A 77 -8.33 25.48 2.66
C ILE A 77 -7.84 24.48 1.60
N PRO A 78 -6.72 24.77 0.92
CA PRO A 78 -6.16 23.84 -0.06
C PRO A 78 -5.61 22.57 0.62
N GLY A 79 -5.45 21.49 -0.17
CA GLY A 79 -4.99 20.20 0.31
C GLY A 79 -6.13 19.31 0.83
N ILE A 80 -5.76 18.24 1.52
CA ILE A 80 -6.68 17.18 1.98
C ILE A 80 -7.40 17.57 3.26
N GLY A 81 -8.63 17.10 3.43
CA GLY A 81 -9.56 17.58 4.47
C GLY A 81 -9.09 17.29 5.89
N GLU A 82 -8.55 16.10 6.15
CA GLU A 82 -8.06 15.68 7.46
C GLU A 82 -6.79 16.42 7.91
N TRP A 83 -6.10 17.11 6.99
CA TRP A 83 -4.94 17.96 7.29
C TRP A 83 -5.30 19.44 7.48
N ILE A 84 -6.59 19.77 7.59
CA ILE A 84 -7.04 21.18 7.68
C ILE A 84 -6.36 21.95 8.80
N GLN A 85 -6.14 21.33 9.97
CA GLN A 85 -5.44 21.96 11.09
C GLN A 85 -4.02 22.38 10.70
N PHE A 86 -3.30 21.53 10.00
CA PHE A 86 -1.94 21.78 9.53
C PHE A 86 -1.92 22.79 8.39
N ASN A 87 -2.74 22.58 7.36
CA ASN A 87 -2.75 23.40 6.14
C ASN A 87 -3.19 24.84 6.41
N ALA A 88 -4.16 25.03 7.29
CA ALA A 88 -4.62 26.35 7.71
C ALA A 88 -3.83 26.93 8.91
N LYS A 89 -2.82 26.18 9.42
CA LYS A 89 -1.98 26.59 10.57
C LYS A 89 -2.82 26.94 11.80
N ILE A 90 -3.82 26.10 12.12
CA ILE A 90 -4.76 26.35 13.21
C ILE A 90 -4.10 25.97 14.54
N PRO A 91 -3.89 26.93 15.47
CA PRO A 91 -3.38 26.59 16.79
C PRO A 91 -4.32 25.63 17.53
N PRO A 92 -3.81 24.71 18.38
CA PRO A 92 -4.65 23.79 19.13
C PRO A 92 -5.80 24.46 19.87
N ALA A 93 -5.57 25.60 20.53
CA ALA A 93 -6.62 26.35 21.24
C ALA A 93 -7.77 26.85 20.35
N GLU A 94 -7.51 27.08 19.05
CA GLU A 94 -8.56 27.44 18.08
C GLU A 94 -9.24 26.20 17.48
N TYR A 95 -8.56 25.06 17.46
CA TYR A 95 -9.10 23.79 16.95
C TYR A 95 -9.96 23.05 17.99
N GLU A 96 -9.60 23.12 19.26
CA GLU A 96 -10.27 22.44 20.38
C GLU A 96 -11.79 22.70 20.47
N PRO A 97 -12.33 23.90 20.17
CA PRO A 97 -13.77 24.12 20.17
C PRO A 97 -14.57 23.24 19.20
N LEU A 98 -13.93 22.62 18.20
CA LEU A 98 -14.58 21.66 17.29
C LEU A 98 -15.11 20.43 18.02
N GLN A 99 -14.50 20.02 19.15
CA GLN A 99 -15.00 18.93 19.98
C GLN A 99 -16.45 19.18 20.43
N LYS A 100 -16.81 20.43 20.76
CA LYS A 100 -18.16 20.80 21.19
C LYS A 100 -19.15 20.92 20.02
N GLN A 101 -18.64 20.91 18.79
CA GLN A 101 -19.45 20.94 17.56
C GLN A 101 -19.63 19.53 16.95
N PHE A 102 -18.77 18.58 17.31
CA PHE A 102 -18.85 17.21 16.78
C PHE A 102 -20.01 16.46 17.43
N ASN A 103 -21.12 16.37 16.71
CA ASN A 103 -22.34 15.71 17.16
C ASN A 103 -22.97 14.88 16.02
N PRO A 104 -22.42 13.73 15.68
CA PRO A 104 -22.85 12.92 14.54
C PRO A 104 -24.16 12.16 14.80
N VAL A 105 -25.24 12.88 14.92
CA VAL A 105 -26.58 12.33 15.26
C VAL A 105 -27.11 11.33 14.25
N LYS A 106 -26.58 11.31 13.02
CA LYS A 106 -26.97 10.37 11.96
C LYS A 106 -26.05 9.14 11.88
N PHE A 107 -25.04 9.04 12.74
CA PHE A 107 -24.16 7.88 12.79
C PHE A 107 -24.93 6.61 13.13
N ASP A 108 -24.86 5.65 12.23
CA ASP A 108 -25.43 4.31 12.38
C ASP A 108 -24.36 3.27 11.98
N ALA A 109 -23.74 2.68 13.00
CA ALA A 109 -22.69 1.68 12.85
C ALA A 109 -23.15 0.45 12.04
N ARG A 110 -24.41 0.02 12.21
CA ARG A 110 -24.98 -1.12 11.47
C ARG A 110 -25.16 -0.79 10.00
N LYS A 111 -25.62 0.43 9.68
CA LYS A 111 -25.72 0.92 8.30
C LYS A 111 -24.34 0.92 7.64
N TRP A 112 -23.31 1.42 8.32
CA TRP A 112 -21.95 1.43 7.78
C TRP A 112 -21.40 0.01 7.53
N ALA A 113 -21.57 -0.89 8.49
CA ALA A 113 -21.15 -2.28 8.34
C ALA A 113 -21.89 -2.98 7.18
N ARG A 114 -23.20 -2.73 7.00
CA ARG A 114 -23.97 -3.28 5.88
C ARG A 114 -23.54 -2.73 4.54
N ILE A 115 -23.23 -1.43 4.44
CA ILE A 115 -22.68 -0.82 3.22
C ILE A 115 -21.35 -1.53 2.86
N ALA A 116 -20.44 -1.70 3.81
CA ALA A 116 -19.19 -2.40 3.58
C ALA A 116 -19.40 -3.86 3.13
N LYS A 117 -20.26 -4.61 3.82
CA LYS A 117 -20.59 -5.99 3.46
C LYS A 117 -21.20 -6.11 2.07
N ALA A 118 -22.17 -5.25 1.77
CA ALA A 118 -22.84 -5.22 0.46
C ALA A 118 -21.89 -4.91 -0.68
N ALA A 119 -20.84 -4.11 -0.43
CA ALA A 119 -19.77 -3.83 -1.39
C ALA A 119 -18.81 -5.03 -1.61
N GLY A 120 -18.90 -6.09 -0.80
CA GLY A 120 -17.99 -7.22 -0.85
C GLY A 120 -16.71 -7.04 -0.01
N ILE A 121 -16.66 -6.02 0.83
CA ILE A 121 -15.55 -5.73 1.74
C ILE A 121 -15.47 -6.83 2.83
N LYS A 122 -14.27 -7.16 3.27
CA LYS A 122 -14.01 -8.19 4.28
C LYS A 122 -13.49 -7.66 5.61
N TYR A 123 -12.89 -6.46 5.62
CA TYR A 123 -12.38 -5.81 6.82
C TYR A 123 -12.53 -4.30 6.72
N VAL A 124 -12.65 -3.67 7.88
CA VAL A 124 -12.82 -2.22 8.01
C VAL A 124 -11.70 -1.67 8.87
N VAL A 125 -10.97 -0.68 8.37
CA VAL A 125 -9.95 0.08 9.09
C VAL A 125 -10.49 1.48 9.34
N ILE A 126 -10.55 1.94 10.58
CA ILE A 126 -11.03 3.29 10.93
C ILE A 126 -10.01 4.05 11.75
N THR A 127 -9.92 5.36 11.55
CA THR A 127 -9.10 6.26 12.36
C THR A 127 -9.60 6.30 13.80
N THR A 128 -8.94 5.55 14.70
CA THR A 128 -9.21 5.65 16.14
C THR A 128 -8.74 6.99 16.71
N LYS A 129 -7.59 7.47 16.21
CA LYS A 129 -7.00 8.77 16.44
C LYS A 129 -6.23 9.18 15.18
N HIS A 130 -6.53 10.34 14.59
CA HIS A 130 -5.75 10.94 13.51
C HIS A 130 -4.70 11.91 14.08
N HIS A 131 -3.98 12.65 13.23
CA HIS A 131 -2.88 13.55 13.62
C HIS A 131 -3.31 14.71 14.53
N ASP A 132 -4.59 15.07 14.55
CA ASP A 132 -5.15 16.09 15.45
C ASP A 132 -5.27 15.62 16.92
N GLY A 133 -4.95 14.34 17.17
CA GLY A 133 -4.94 13.72 18.49
C GLY A 133 -6.33 13.38 19.04
N PHE A 134 -7.42 13.66 18.30
CA PHE A 134 -8.78 13.40 18.76
C PHE A 134 -9.12 11.91 18.68
N CYS A 135 -9.63 11.35 19.80
CA CYS A 135 -9.97 9.95 19.91
C CYS A 135 -11.45 9.70 19.61
N LEU A 136 -11.77 8.84 18.65
CA LEU A 136 -13.14 8.41 18.35
C LEU A 136 -13.63 7.29 19.29
N PHE A 137 -12.92 7.01 20.38
CA PHE A 137 -13.24 6.00 21.39
C PHE A 137 -13.19 6.60 22.81
N ASP A 138 -13.81 5.93 23.77
CA ASP A 138 -13.81 6.28 25.20
C ASP A 138 -12.43 5.99 25.84
N SER A 139 -11.49 6.93 25.72
CA SER A 139 -10.15 6.81 26.31
C SER A 139 -10.15 7.28 27.77
N LYS A 140 -9.56 6.48 28.66
CA LYS A 140 -9.39 6.87 30.07
C LYS A 140 -8.12 7.70 30.31
N LEU A 141 -7.38 7.99 29.23
CA LEU A 141 -6.10 8.72 29.28
C LEU A 141 -6.24 10.20 28.86
N THR A 142 -7.39 10.59 28.33
CA THR A 142 -7.62 11.95 27.85
C THR A 142 -9.11 12.28 27.78
N ASP A 143 -9.46 13.56 27.98
CA ASP A 143 -10.81 14.09 27.72
C ASP A 143 -10.95 14.60 26.27
N TRP A 144 -9.87 14.46 25.45
CA TRP A 144 -9.86 14.83 24.04
C TRP A 144 -10.36 13.66 23.21
N ASP A 145 -11.61 13.28 23.46
CA ASP A 145 -12.25 12.13 22.86
C ASP A 145 -13.74 12.37 22.57
N VAL A 146 -14.37 11.36 21.98
CA VAL A 146 -15.78 11.42 21.61
C VAL A 146 -16.72 11.57 22.82
N MET A 147 -16.33 11.10 24.01
CA MET A 147 -17.13 11.23 25.23
C MET A 147 -17.18 12.69 25.74
N GLY A 148 -16.17 13.50 25.40
CA GLY A 148 -16.15 14.94 25.66
C GLY A 148 -17.01 15.79 24.70
N THR A 149 -17.62 15.17 23.66
CA THR A 149 -18.50 15.81 22.69
C THR A 149 -19.97 15.83 23.15
N PRO A 150 -20.86 16.57 22.49
CA PRO A 150 -22.32 16.44 22.69
C PRO A 150 -22.86 15.04 22.37
N PHE A 151 -22.19 14.29 21.47
CA PHE A 151 -22.62 12.96 21.03
C PHE A 151 -22.52 11.90 22.12
N LYS A 152 -21.45 11.88 22.91
CA LYS A 152 -21.24 11.02 24.10
C LYS A 152 -21.50 9.53 23.86
N ARG A 153 -21.13 9.01 22.71
CA ARG A 153 -21.21 7.58 22.36
C ARG A 153 -19.86 7.10 21.86
N ASP A 154 -19.45 5.91 22.29
CA ASP A 154 -18.21 5.28 21.84
C ASP A 154 -18.37 4.69 20.44
N ILE A 155 -17.90 5.43 19.44
CA ILE A 155 -18.00 5.05 18.02
C ILE A 155 -17.26 3.75 17.74
N MET A 156 -16.09 3.55 18.34
CA MET A 156 -15.30 2.33 18.12
C MET A 156 -16.02 1.10 18.66
N LYS A 157 -16.67 1.24 19.81
CA LYS A 157 -17.45 0.15 20.40
C LYS A 157 -18.63 -0.26 19.50
N GLU A 158 -19.41 0.72 19.07
CA GLU A 158 -20.58 0.48 18.25
C GLU A 158 -20.19 -0.11 16.87
N LEU A 159 -19.15 0.44 16.23
CA LEU A 159 -18.71 -0.05 14.92
C LEU A 159 -18.10 -1.46 15.03
N SER A 160 -17.31 -1.75 16.09
CA SER A 160 -16.76 -3.08 16.31
C SER A 160 -17.85 -4.14 16.47
N ASP A 161 -18.88 -3.82 17.24
CA ASP A 161 -20.01 -4.72 17.46
C ASP A 161 -20.80 -4.95 16.15
N ALA A 162 -21.05 -3.88 15.39
CA ALA A 162 -21.75 -3.97 14.10
C ALA A 162 -20.94 -4.78 13.07
N CYS A 163 -19.63 -4.54 12.96
CA CYS A 163 -18.76 -5.28 12.06
C CYS A 163 -18.74 -6.78 12.40
N ARG A 164 -18.63 -7.14 13.69
CA ARG A 164 -18.70 -8.54 14.11
C ARG A 164 -20.04 -9.19 13.75
N GLN A 165 -21.16 -8.50 13.96
CA GLN A 165 -22.49 -9.00 13.59
C GLN A 165 -22.62 -9.26 12.09
N GLU A 166 -21.99 -8.43 11.27
CA GLU A 166 -22.00 -8.59 9.81
C GLU A 166 -20.90 -9.52 9.28
N GLY A 167 -20.03 -10.07 10.14
CA GLY A 167 -18.93 -10.97 9.76
C GLY A 167 -17.73 -10.27 9.16
N LEU A 168 -17.57 -8.96 9.41
CA LEU A 168 -16.43 -8.16 8.99
C LEU A 168 -15.34 -8.16 10.07
N LYS A 169 -14.07 -8.20 9.67
CA LYS A 169 -12.94 -8.00 10.58
C LYS A 169 -12.80 -6.52 10.90
N MET A 170 -12.74 -6.18 12.18
CA MET A 170 -12.47 -4.82 12.63
C MET A 170 -10.97 -4.58 12.74
N CYS A 171 -10.50 -3.41 12.29
CA CYS A 171 -9.10 -3.01 12.26
C CYS A 171 -8.97 -1.53 12.65
N TRP A 172 -7.87 -1.17 13.28
CA TRP A 172 -7.61 0.18 13.76
C TRP A 172 -6.54 0.88 12.93
N TYR A 173 -6.80 2.11 12.48
CA TYR A 173 -5.76 3.07 12.18
C TYR A 173 -5.44 3.86 13.45
N HIS A 174 -4.17 4.05 13.74
CA HIS A 174 -3.74 4.87 14.87
C HIS A 174 -2.54 5.73 14.50
N SER A 175 -2.71 7.06 14.59
CA SER A 175 -1.63 8.00 14.30
C SER A 175 -0.59 8.00 15.42
N ILE A 176 0.69 7.87 15.05
CA ILE A 176 1.84 8.14 15.91
C ILE A 176 2.01 9.65 16.08
N LEU A 177 1.79 10.41 15.00
CA LEU A 177 1.81 11.87 15.01
C LEU A 177 0.64 12.41 15.84
N ASP A 178 0.90 13.42 16.67
CA ASP A 178 -0.12 14.08 17.49
C ASP A 178 0.15 15.59 17.59
N TRP A 179 -0.66 16.38 16.89
CA TRP A 179 -0.50 17.81 16.84
C TRP A 179 -0.97 18.52 18.14
N ARG A 180 -1.71 17.81 18.99
CA ARG A 180 -2.27 18.38 20.21
C ARG A 180 -1.54 17.98 21.48
N HIS A 181 -1.03 16.77 21.60
CA HIS A 181 -0.47 16.29 22.86
C HIS A 181 0.68 17.18 23.33
N PRO A 182 0.70 17.63 24.62
CA PRO A 182 1.70 18.59 25.12
C PRO A 182 3.13 18.02 25.10
N ASP A 183 3.28 16.72 25.20
CA ASP A 183 4.57 16.03 25.18
C ASP A 183 5.01 15.58 23.78
N TYR A 184 4.15 15.75 22.74
CA TYR A 184 4.57 15.44 21.38
C TYR A 184 5.43 16.58 20.81
N LEU A 185 6.66 16.24 20.43
CA LEU A 185 7.66 17.13 19.80
C LEU A 185 8.02 16.56 18.40
N PRO A 186 8.62 17.34 17.47
CA PRO A 186 8.96 18.77 17.62
C PRO A 186 7.79 19.71 17.29
N ARG A 187 7.77 20.91 17.91
CA ARG A 187 6.88 22.02 17.56
C ARG A 187 7.58 23.37 17.76
N GLY A 188 7.00 24.45 17.24
CA GLY A 188 7.58 25.78 17.29
C GLY A 188 8.62 26.07 16.22
N PRO A 189 9.37 27.17 16.33
CA PRO A 189 10.34 27.59 15.33
C PRO A 189 11.34 26.48 14.96
N GLY A 190 11.56 26.27 13.67
CA GLY A 190 12.47 25.22 13.16
C GLY A 190 11.86 23.82 13.08
N SER A 191 10.62 23.63 13.50
CA SER A 191 9.88 22.38 13.36
C SER A 191 8.96 22.37 12.12
N PRO A 192 8.37 21.22 11.74
CA PRO A 192 7.30 21.18 10.74
C PRO A 192 6.07 22.03 11.11
N ARG A 193 5.91 22.38 12.39
CA ARG A 193 4.81 23.19 12.92
C ARG A 193 5.31 24.50 13.58
N PRO A 194 5.93 25.42 12.83
CA PRO A 194 6.46 26.67 13.39
C PRO A 194 5.37 27.61 13.94
N TRP A 195 4.12 27.37 13.54
CA TRP A 195 2.93 28.10 14.00
C TRP A 195 2.37 27.60 15.34
N ASP A 196 2.80 26.45 15.83
CA ASP A 196 2.45 25.95 17.17
C ASP A 196 3.43 26.55 18.19
N THR A 197 3.01 27.64 18.79
CA THR A 197 3.83 28.44 19.72
C THR A 197 3.71 28.01 21.19
N ARG A 198 3.07 26.86 21.46
CA ARG A 198 2.98 26.33 22.83
C ARG A 198 4.39 26.08 23.41
N PRO A 199 4.63 26.38 24.71
CA PRO A 199 5.94 26.12 25.32
C PRO A 199 6.37 24.64 25.17
N THR A 200 7.66 24.44 24.93
CA THR A 200 8.27 23.10 24.88
C THR A 200 8.97 22.72 26.19
N ALA A 201 9.15 23.69 27.08
CA ALA A 201 9.76 23.47 28.40
C ALA A 201 8.97 22.42 29.19
N GLY A 202 9.67 21.38 29.68
CA GLY A 202 9.06 20.28 30.42
C GLY A 202 8.34 19.23 29.58
N ALA A 203 8.24 19.39 28.25
CA ALA A 203 7.72 18.36 27.37
C ALA A 203 8.70 17.17 27.29
N ASP A 204 8.16 15.96 27.29
CA ASP A 204 8.94 14.72 27.24
C ASP A 204 8.28 13.71 26.29
N TYR A 205 8.93 13.46 25.18
CA TYR A 205 8.43 12.53 24.16
C TYR A 205 8.23 11.11 24.70
N ASN A 206 8.98 10.69 25.73
CA ASN A 206 8.78 9.38 26.35
C ASN A 206 7.43 9.29 27.10
N ARG A 207 6.94 10.40 27.67
CA ARG A 207 5.58 10.44 28.25
C ARG A 207 4.52 10.31 27.17
N TYR A 208 4.74 10.95 26.01
CA TYR A 208 3.87 10.76 24.85
C TYR A 208 3.83 9.29 24.39
N ILE A 209 4.98 8.62 24.28
CA ILE A 209 5.02 7.20 23.94
C ILE A 209 4.29 6.33 24.97
N GLY A 210 4.41 6.66 26.26
CA GLY A 210 3.62 6.02 27.33
C GLY A 210 2.12 6.19 27.13
N TYR A 211 1.67 7.40 26.78
CA TYR A 211 0.28 7.72 26.47
C TYR A 211 -0.21 6.92 25.25
N MET A 212 0.52 6.93 24.12
CA MET A 212 0.18 6.17 22.92
C MET A 212 0.08 4.65 23.22
N LYS A 213 1.04 4.08 23.97
CA LYS A 213 1.00 2.67 24.38
C LYS A 213 -0.24 2.36 25.24
N GLY A 214 -0.61 3.26 26.14
CA GLY A 214 -1.82 3.15 26.93
C GLY A 214 -3.08 3.10 26.08
N GLN A 215 -3.23 4.02 25.11
CA GLN A 215 -4.35 4.05 24.17
C GLN A 215 -4.43 2.77 23.31
N LEU A 216 -3.30 2.29 22.80
CA LEU A 216 -3.25 1.03 22.06
C LEU A 216 -3.66 -0.16 22.91
N LYS A 217 -3.30 -0.16 24.22
CA LYS A 217 -3.77 -1.17 25.17
C LYS A 217 -5.28 -1.11 25.34
N GLU A 218 -5.88 0.06 25.56
CA GLU A 218 -7.34 0.24 25.61
C GLU A 218 -8.01 -0.34 24.36
N LEU A 219 -7.50 0.03 23.17
CA LEU A 219 -8.05 -0.37 21.87
C LEU A 219 -7.96 -1.89 21.61
N LEU A 220 -6.96 -2.58 22.15
CA LEU A 220 -6.81 -4.01 21.97
C LEU A 220 -7.43 -4.86 23.11
N THR A 221 -7.88 -4.24 24.21
CA THR A 221 -8.49 -4.98 25.33
C THR A 221 -10.00 -4.77 25.46
N ASN A 222 -10.53 -3.61 25.00
CA ASN A 222 -11.92 -3.23 25.28
C ASN A 222 -12.88 -3.48 24.12
N TYR A 223 -12.37 -3.72 22.89
CA TYR A 223 -13.17 -3.72 21.66
C TYR A 223 -13.26 -5.10 20.99
N GLY A 224 -12.77 -6.15 21.64
CA GLY A 224 -12.77 -7.52 21.13
C GLY A 224 -11.62 -7.81 20.15
N PRO A 225 -11.74 -8.86 19.32
CA PRO A 225 -10.67 -9.23 18.38
C PRO A 225 -10.47 -8.18 17.28
N ILE A 226 -9.22 -7.74 17.12
CA ILE A 226 -8.80 -6.77 16.11
C ILE A 226 -7.90 -7.45 15.08
N GLY A 227 -8.16 -7.23 13.80
CA GLY A 227 -7.40 -7.86 12.70
C GLY A 227 -6.07 -7.18 12.41
N VAL A 228 -6.08 -5.85 12.32
CA VAL A 228 -4.91 -5.04 11.93
C VAL A 228 -4.81 -3.82 12.85
N VAL A 229 -3.59 -3.46 13.24
CA VAL A 229 -3.24 -2.10 13.66
C VAL A 229 -2.46 -1.45 12.52
N TRP A 230 -3.07 -0.46 11.91
CA TRP A 230 -2.57 0.33 10.81
C TRP A 230 -1.98 1.63 11.36
N PHE A 231 -0.66 1.70 11.54
CA PHE A 231 0.03 2.89 12.01
C PHE A 231 0.22 3.91 10.89
N ASP A 232 0.30 5.17 11.29
CA ASP A 232 0.64 6.28 10.41
C ASP A 232 1.33 7.42 11.20
N GLY A 233 1.90 8.41 10.47
CA GLY A 233 2.50 9.57 11.13
C GLY A 233 3.85 9.30 11.82
N GLY A 234 4.57 8.25 11.44
CA GLY A 234 5.84 7.89 12.07
C GLY A 234 7.07 8.66 11.57
N TRP A 235 6.95 9.55 10.59
CA TRP A 235 8.10 10.15 9.89
C TRP A 235 8.84 11.26 10.64
N GLU A 236 8.30 11.81 11.72
CA GLU A 236 8.98 12.89 12.48
C GLU A 236 10.05 12.35 13.44
N HIS A 237 10.02 11.08 13.77
CA HIS A 237 10.98 10.42 14.66
C HIS A 237 11.40 9.05 14.12
N PRO A 238 12.63 8.58 14.42
CA PRO A 238 13.04 7.23 14.06
C PRO A 238 12.39 6.16 14.96
N ALA A 239 12.37 4.91 14.50
CA ALA A 239 11.81 3.76 15.21
C ALA A 239 12.27 3.61 16.67
N LYS A 240 13.54 3.97 16.94
CA LYS A 240 14.13 3.89 18.29
C LYS A 240 13.42 4.85 19.26
N GLU A 241 13.12 6.08 18.82
CA GLU A 241 12.45 7.09 19.65
C GLU A 241 10.97 6.75 19.86
N HIS A 242 10.31 6.20 18.84
CA HIS A 242 8.96 5.64 18.95
C HIS A 242 8.89 4.41 19.84
N ARG A 243 10.04 3.80 20.20
CA ARG A 243 10.10 2.47 20.83
C ARG A 243 9.30 1.42 20.05
N SER A 244 9.40 1.47 18.72
CA SER A 244 8.56 0.68 17.82
C SER A 244 8.62 -0.83 18.11
N ALA A 245 9.80 -1.36 18.44
CA ALA A 245 9.94 -2.78 18.79
C ALA A 245 9.16 -3.15 20.08
N GLU A 246 9.19 -2.28 21.10
CA GLU A 246 8.41 -2.48 22.33
C GLU A 246 6.91 -2.38 22.08
N VAL A 247 6.49 -1.44 21.23
CA VAL A 247 5.08 -1.29 20.83
C VAL A 247 4.61 -2.55 20.12
N VAL A 248 5.35 -3.04 19.13
CA VAL A 248 5.02 -4.28 18.40
C VAL A 248 4.94 -5.47 19.36
N ALA A 249 5.91 -5.64 20.26
CA ALA A 249 5.91 -6.70 21.25
C ALA A 249 4.67 -6.64 22.15
N MET A 250 4.31 -5.46 22.63
CA MET A 250 3.10 -5.23 23.43
C MET A 250 1.83 -5.61 22.67
N LEU A 251 1.67 -5.16 21.42
CA LEU A 251 0.49 -5.48 20.60
C LEU A 251 0.34 -6.98 20.41
N ARG A 252 1.43 -7.69 20.09
CA ARG A 252 1.43 -9.14 19.90
C ARG A 252 1.24 -9.92 21.21
N SER A 253 1.65 -9.37 22.34
CA SER A 253 1.34 -9.97 23.65
C SER A 253 -0.14 -9.85 24.01
N LEU A 254 -0.81 -8.75 23.61
CA LEU A 254 -2.23 -8.53 23.85
C LEU A 254 -3.11 -9.34 22.88
N GLN A 255 -2.76 -9.34 21.61
CA GLN A 255 -3.45 -10.11 20.58
C GLN A 255 -2.43 -10.77 19.63
N PRO A 256 -2.06 -12.05 19.85
CA PRO A 256 -1.01 -12.75 19.09
C PRO A 256 -1.27 -12.82 17.58
N SER A 257 -2.54 -12.77 17.15
CA SER A 257 -2.93 -12.81 15.74
C SER A 257 -2.92 -11.44 15.04
N ILE A 258 -2.54 -10.36 15.75
CA ILE A 258 -2.58 -9.00 15.20
C ILE A 258 -1.64 -8.85 14.01
N ILE A 259 -2.11 -8.18 12.97
CA ILE A 259 -1.33 -7.81 11.79
C ILE A 259 -0.95 -6.32 11.92
N ILE A 260 0.27 -5.97 11.54
CA ILE A 260 0.83 -4.62 11.72
C ILE A 260 1.48 -4.18 10.40
N ASN A 261 1.23 -2.94 9.97
CA ASN A 261 1.85 -2.37 8.77
C ASN A 261 3.28 -1.84 9.04
N ASP A 262 3.98 -1.47 7.98
CA ASP A 262 5.37 -0.96 8.04
C ASP A 262 5.52 0.50 8.51
N ARG A 263 4.41 1.27 8.64
CA ARG A 263 4.47 2.70 9.02
C ARG A 263 4.81 2.95 10.49
N ILE A 264 4.97 1.90 11.29
CA ILE A 264 5.60 2.00 12.62
C ILE A 264 7.13 2.21 12.54
N GLN A 265 7.65 2.52 11.37
CA GLN A 265 9.09 2.69 11.08
C GLN A 265 9.92 1.42 11.29
N LEU A 266 9.31 0.25 11.25
CA LEU A 266 9.95 -1.06 11.21
C LEU A 266 9.30 -1.92 10.13
N PRO A 267 10.06 -2.73 9.40
CA PRO A 267 9.49 -3.75 8.54
C PRO A 267 8.61 -4.70 9.35
N GLN A 268 7.31 -4.70 9.06
CA GLN A 268 6.33 -5.55 9.70
C GLN A 268 5.63 -6.44 8.67
N ASP A 269 4.36 -6.75 8.87
CA ASP A 269 3.66 -7.78 8.11
C ASP A 269 3.44 -7.40 6.64
N PHE A 270 3.16 -6.12 6.35
CA PHE A 270 2.89 -5.68 4.98
C PHE A 270 3.33 -4.24 4.73
N ASN A 271 3.61 -3.95 3.46
CA ASN A 271 3.92 -2.61 2.97
C ASN A 271 2.65 -1.86 2.55
N THR A 272 2.69 -0.54 2.62
CA THR A 272 1.54 0.34 2.39
C THR A 272 1.79 1.40 1.31
N PRO A 273 1.85 1.00 0.01
CA PRO A 273 1.79 1.98 -1.07
C PRO A 273 0.53 2.82 -0.93
N GLU A 274 0.64 4.13 -1.21
CA GLU A 274 -0.46 5.07 -1.05
C GLU A 274 -0.76 5.77 -2.37
N GLN A 275 -2.04 5.77 -2.79
CA GLN A 275 -2.54 6.35 -4.04
C GLN A 275 -1.84 5.81 -5.31
N GLU A 276 -1.10 4.73 -5.19
CA GLU A 276 -0.42 4.08 -6.30
C GLU A 276 -0.60 2.56 -6.26
N ILE A 277 -0.56 1.92 -7.42
CA ILE A 277 -0.52 0.46 -7.54
C ILE A 277 0.90 0.08 -8.02
N PRO A 278 1.70 -0.64 -7.22
CA PRO A 278 3.01 -1.09 -7.66
C PRO A 278 2.91 -1.84 -8.98
N ALA A 279 3.69 -1.45 -9.97
CA ALA A 279 3.53 -1.91 -11.35
C ALA A 279 3.60 -3.43 -11.50
N THR A 280 4.49 -4.08 -10.73
CA THR A 280 4.70 -5.55 -10.73
C THR A 280 4.32 -6.20 -9.38
N GLY A 281 3.61 -5.48 -8.50
CA GLY A 281 3.49 -5.86 -7.09
C GLY A 281 4.79 -5.65 -6.32
N ILE A 282 4.86 -6.11 -5.07
CA ILE A 282 6.06 -6.05 -4.25
C ILE A 282 6.57 -7.48 -4.04
N LYS A 283 7.63 -7.84 -4.73
CA LYS A 283 8.18 -9.21 -4.73
C LYS A 283 8.61 -9.63 -3.31
N GLY A 284 8.14 -10.79 -2.87
CA GLY A 284 8.49 -11.39 -1.58
C GLY A 284 7.89 -10.69 -0.35
N ARG A 285 6.97 -9.73 -0.53
CA ARG A 285 6.31 -9.00 0.54
C ARG A 285 4.80 -9.00 0.35
N ASP A 286 4.07 -9.10 1.45
CA ASP A 286 2.66 -8.74 1.48
C ASP A 286 2.52 -7.21 1.38
N TRP A 287 1.47 -6.72 0.72
CA TRP A 287 1.24 -5.28 0.55
C TRP A 287 -0.23 -4.92 0.39
N GLU A 288 -0.57 -3.71 0.79
CA GLU A 288 -1.91 -3.16 0.71
C GLU A 288 -1.83 -1.73 0.18
N THR A 289 -2.48 -1.48 -0.94
CA THR A 289 -2.62 -0.11 -1.43
C THR A 289 -3.85 0.55 -0.84
N CYS A 290 -3.65 1.68 -0.16
CA CYS A 290 -4.74 2.53 0.29
C CYS A 290 -4.98 3.67 -0.72
N MET A 291 -6.26 3.89 -1.06
CA MET A 291 -6.67 4.92 -2.03
C MET A 291 -7.96 5.59 -1.63
N THR A 292 -8.09 6.85 -2.02
CA THR A 292 -9.33 7.64 -1.90
C THR A 292 -10.27 7.39 -3.08
N MET A 293 -11.56 7.64 -2.87
CA MET A 293 -12.55 7.68 -3.96
C MET A 293 -12.55 9.01 -4.71
N ASN A 294 -12.06 10.07 -4.06
CA ASN A 294 -11.90 11.44 -4.55
C ASN A 294 -10.47 11.92 -4.27
N ASP A 295 -10.23 13.21 -4.03
CA ASP A 295 -8.87 13.76 -3.81
C ASP A 295 -8.47 13.82 -2.34
N THR A 296 -9.34 13.44 -1.39
CA THR A 296 -9.13 13.60 0.06
C THR A 296 -9.50 12.34 0.84
N TRP A 297 -8.87 12.13 2.01
CA TRP A 297 -9.21 11.03 2.91
C TRP A 297 -10.40 11.39 3.80
N GLY A 298 -10.29 12.48 4.57
CA GLY A 298 -11.38 13.02 5.36
C GLY A 298 -12.39 13.80 4.50
N TYR A 299 -13.61 13.94 5.00
CA TYR A 299 -14.66 14.67 4.28
C TYR A 299 -14.29 16.11 3.99
N LYS A 300 -14.43 16.51 2.73
CA LYS A 300 -14.23 17.85 2.23
C LYS A 300 -15.39 18.22 1.31
N LYS A 301 -16.16 19.24 1.70
CA LYS A 301 -17.43 19.59 1.06
C LYS A 301 -17.31 19.97 -0.41
N ASP A 302 -16.22 20.62 -0.79
CA ASP A 302 -15.98 21.08 -2.15
C ASP A 302 -15.23 20.07 -3.04
N ASP A 303 -14.83 18.93 -2.49
CA ASP A 303 -14.20 17.87 -3.29
C ASP A 303 -15.26 17.01 -3.97
N GLN A 304 -15.45 17.28 -5.26
CA GLN A 304 -16.40 16.57 -6.13
C GLN A 304 -15.66 15.77 -7.23
N ASN A 305 -14.35 15.61 -7.12
CA ASN A 305 -13.53 14.87 -8.10
C ASN A 305 -13.59 13.35 -7.87
N TRP A 306 -14.76 12.78 -8.02
CA TRP A 306 -15.00 11.36 -7.77
C TRP A 306 -14.46 10.46 -8.88
N LYS A 307 -13.61 9.50 -8.52
CA LYS A 307 -13.21 8.40 -9.42
C LYS A 307 -14.45 7.62 -9.89
N SER A 308 -14.47 7.19 -11.13
CA SER A 308 -15.57 6.38 -11.67
C SER A 308 -15.60 4.98 -11.03
N THR A 309 -16.76 4.34 -11.01
CA THR A 309 -16.89 2.92 -10.60
C THR A 309 -15.96 2.02 -11.41
N GLU A 310 -15.81 2.29 -12.71
CA GLU A 310 -14.88 1.57 -13.59
C GLU A 310 -13.44 1.67 -13.08
N THR A 311 -12.97 2.88 -12.76
CA THR A 311 -11.62 3.10 -12.21
C THR A 311 -11.44 2.33 -10.89
N LEU A 312 -12.39 2.43 -9.97
CA LEU A 312 -12.29 1.78 -8.66
C LEU A 312 -12.29 0.26 -8.77
N LEU A 313 -13.14 -0.30 -9.65
CA LEU A 313 -13.23 -1.74 -9.86
C LEU A 313 -11.98 -2.28 -10.58
N ARG A 314 -11.50 -1.59 -11.62
CA ARG A 314 -10.27 -1.97 -12.32
C ARG A 314 -9.03 -1.86 -11.40
N ASN A 315 -9.01 -0.90 -10.47
CA ASN A 315 -7.97 -0.84 -9.44
C ASN A 315 -8.01 -2.08 -8.53
N LEU A 316 -9.19 -2.49 -8.03
CA LEU A 316 -9.32 -3.71 -7.23
C LEU A 316 -8.78 -4.95 -7.97
N ILE A 317 -9.16 -5.09 -9.23
CA ILE A 317 -8.72 -6.20 -10.08
C ILE A 317 -7.20 -6.13 -10.32
N ASP A 318 -6.65 -4.97 -10.63
CA ASP A 318 -5.22 -4.78 -10.89
C ASP A 318 -4.38 -5.09 -9.64
N ILE A 319 -4.80 -4.61 -8.47
CA ILE A 319 -4.17 -4.88 -7.18
C ILE A 319 -4.20 -6.39 -6.88
N ALA A 320 -5.36 -7.03 -6.98
CA ALA A 320 -5.50 -8.47 -6.75
C ALA A 320 -4.64 -9.29 -7.74
N SER A 321 -4.58 -8.88 -9.02
CA SER A 321 -3.76 -9.53 -10.05
C SER A 321 -2.26 -9.46 -9.77
N LYS A 322 -1.83 -8.56 -8.90
CA LYS A 322 -0.44 -8.39 -8.44
C LYS A 322 -0.20 -8.91 -7.01
N GLY A 323 -1.22 -9.55 -6.42
CA GLY A 323 -1.14 -10.21 -5.12
C GLY A 323 -1.31 -9.27 -3.91
N GLY A 324 -1.74 -8.03 -4.12
CA GLY A 324 -1.99 -7.05 -3.07
C GLY A 324 -3.42 -7.04 -2.54
N ASN A 325 -3.64 -6.25 -1.48
CA ASN A 325 -4.95 -5.90 -0.95
C ASN A 325 -5.30 -4.46 -1.33
N TYR A 326 -6.58 -4.21 -1.57
CA TYR A 326 -7.11 -2.87 -1.83
C TYR A 326 -7.84 -2.35 -0.59
N LEU A 327 -7.37 -1.24 -0.03
CA LEU A 327 -8.00 -0.53 1.08
C LEU A 327 -8.61 0.77 0.55
N LEU A 328 -9.92 0.76 0.28
CA LEU A 328 -10.64 1.85 -0.36
C LEU A 328 -11.29 2.77 0.69
N ASN A 329 -10.98 4.06 0.63
CA ASN A 329 -11.38 5.03 1.64
C ASN A 329 -12.77 5.62 1.42
N VAL A 330 -13.46 5.87 2.55
CA VAL A 330 -14.61 6.77 2.67
C VAL A 330 -14.33 7.82 3.74
N GLY A 331 -14.78 9.05 3.52
CA GLY A 331 -14.71 10.15 4.49
C GLY A 331 -16.10 10.57 4.92
N PRO A 332 -16.63 10.11 6.08
CA PRO A 332 -17.96 10.47 6.55
C PRO A 332 -18.10 11.96 6.90
N THR A 333 -19.31 12.50 6.74
CA THR A 333 -19.66 13.88 7.12
C THR A 333 -19.64 14.08 8.64
N ALA A 334 -19.69 15.33 9.08
CA ALA A 334 -19.76 15.66 10.51
C ALA A 334 -21.03 15.10 11.19
N GLU A 335 -22.11 14.91 10.45
CA GLU A 335 -23.35 14.30 10.94
C GLU A 335 -23.25 12.77 11.07
N GLY A 336 -22.20 12.12 10.51
CA GLY A 336 -22.00 10.67 10.59
C GLY A 336 -22.58 9.88 9.41
N GLU A 337 -22.73 10.51 8.24
CA GLU A 337 -23.18 9.84 7.02
C GLU A 337 -22.00 9.58 6.07
N ILE A 338 -21.91 8.38 5.52
CA ILE A 338 -21.04 8.12 4.36
C ILE A 338 -21.64 8.85 3.17
N PRO A 339 -20.88 9.70 2.43
CA PRO A 339 -21.38 10.45 1.30
C PRO A 339 -22.07 9.57 0.27
N GLU A 340 -23.20 10.02 -0.28
CA GLU A 340 -24.01 9.24 -1.24
C GLU A 340 -23.18 8.80 -2.45
N ALA A 341 -22.31 9.68 -2.97
CA ALA A 341 -21.41 9.35 -4.06
C ALA A 341 -20.47 8.16 -3.74
N SER A 342 -20.08 7.96 -2.47
CA SER A 342 -19.33 6.78 -2.03
C SER A 342 -20.23 5.55 -1.95
N VAL A 343 -21.45 5.70 -1.41
CA VAL A 343 -22.42 4.61 -1.27
C VAL A 343 -22.81 4.04 -2.63
N GLU A 344 -23.09 4.88 -3.62
CA GLU A 344 -23.42 4.47 -4.99
C GLU A 344 -22.29 3.65 -5.63
N ARG A 345 -21.03 4.10 -5.48
CA ARG A 345 -19.85 3.40 -6.01
C ARG A 345 -19.63 2.06 -5.34
N LEU A 346 -19.73 2.02 -4.01
CA LEU A 346 -19.64 0.79 -3.23
C LEU A 346 -20.73 -0.21 -3.62
N ALA A 347 -21.97 0.26 -3.80
CA ALA A 347 -23.07 -0.59 -4.23
C ALA A 347 -22.83 -1.18 -5.63
N ALA A 348 -22.33 -0.36 -6.57
CA ALA A 348 -22.00 -0.83 -7.92
C ALA A 348 -20.84 -1.84 -7.93
N MET A 349 -19.79 -1.60 -7.14
CA MET A 349 -18.72 -2.58 -6.93
C MET A 349 -19.26 -3.87 -6.31
N GLY A 350 -20.13 -3.77 -5.32
CA GLY A 350 -20.78 -4.89 -4.67
C GLY A 350 -21.58 -5.77 -5.63
N LYS A 351 -22.33 -5.16 -6.55
CA LYS A 351 -23.06 -5.89 -7.60
C LYS A 351 -22.12 -6.73 -8.46
N TRP A 352 -20.98 -6.17 -8.85
CA TRP A 352 -19.96 -6.91 -9.61
C TRP A 352 -19.34 -8.04 -8.77
N MET A 353 -19.03 -7.75 -7.48
CA MET A 353 -18.42 -8.71 -6.55
C MET A 353 -19.34 -9.89 -6.23
N GLN A 354 -20.66 -9.72 -6.20
CA GLN A 354 -21.62 -10.80 -6.01
C GLN A 354 -21.48 -11.88 -7.10
N THR A 355 -21.22 -11.47 -8.32
CA THR A 355 -21.03 -12.38 -9.46
C THR A 355 -19.58 -12.88 -9.56
N ASN A 356 -18.62 -12.00 -9.37
CA ASN A 356 -17.22 -12.24 -9.75
C ASN A 356 -16.26 -12.33 -8.55
N GLY A 357 -16.74 -12.28 -7.32
CA GLY A 357 -15.90 -12.28 -6.12
C GLY A 357 -15.00 -13.51 -5.97
N GLU A 358 -15.40 -14.67 -6.55
CA GLU A 358 -14.56 -15.87 -6.63
C GLU A 358 -13.20 -15.58 -7.30
N ALA A 359 -13.19 -14.68 -8.29
CA ALA A 359 -12.00 -14.29 -9.04
C ALA A 359 -11.11 -13.26 -8.32
N ILE A 360 -11.53 -12.77 -7.13
CA ILE A 360 -10.79 -11.82 -6.30
C ILE A 360 -10.34 -12.46 -4.99
N TYR A 361 -11.31 -12.97 -4.19
CA TYR A 361 -11.01 -13.51 -2.87
C TYR A 361 -10.16 -14.77 -2.95
N GLY A 362 -9.15 -14.86 -2.08
CA GLY A 362 -8.27 -16.04 -1.98
C GLY A 362 -7.45 -16.33 -3.24
N THR A 363 -7.37 -15.38 -4.16
CA THR A 363 -6.51 -15.52 -5.35
C THR A 363 -5.07 -15.10 -5.05
N THR A 364 -4.17 -15.52 -5.90
CA THR A 364 -2.76 -15.10 -5.90
C THR A 364 -2.43 -14.33 -7.17
N ALA A 365 -1.22 -13.75 -7.21
CA ALA A 365 -0.76 -12.93 -8.32
C ALA A 365 -0.83 -13.70 -9.66
N SER A 366 -1.09 -12.92 -10.72
CA SER A 366 -1.10 -13.37 -12.11
C SER A 366 0.21 -14.06 -12.47
N PRO A 367 0.18 -15.19 -13.21
CA PRO A 367 1.38 -15.75 -13.81
C PRO A 367 1.84 -14.98 -15.06
N PHE A 368 0.99 -14.12 -15.62
CA PHE A 368 1.32 -13.30 -16.79
C PHE A 368 1.95 -11.98 -16.38
N LYS A 369 3.03 -11.57 -17.03
CA LYS A 369 3.60 -10.22 -16.88
C LYS A 369 2.62 -9.16 -17.40
N ARG A 370 1.99 -9.43 -18.55
CA ARG A 370 1.04 -8.53 -19.22
C ARG A 370 -0.01 -9.30 -20.01
N LEU A 371 -1.22 -8.78 -20.01
CA LEU A 371 -2.30 -9.21 -20.93
C LEU A 371 -2.84 -7.95 -21.63
N PRO A 372 -2.91 -7.93 -22.97
CA PRO A 372 -3.27 -6.71 -23.72
C PRO A 372 -4.71 -6.26 -23.48
N TRP A 373 -5.58 -7.17 -23.06
CA TRP A 373 -7.01 -6.97 -22.89
C TRP A 373 -7.47 -6.89 -21.43
N GLY A 374 -6.56 -6.99 -20.45
CA GLY A 374 -6.98 -6.95 -19.04
C GLY A 374 -5.96 -7.51 -18.04
N ARG A 375 -6.44 -8.27 -17.09
CA ARG A 375 -5.66 -8.84 -15.99
C ARG A 375 -6.00 -10.30 -15.77
N ALA A 376 -5.19 -10.99 -14.95
CA ALA A 376 -5.51 -12.33 -14.48
C ALA A 376 -5.23 -12.49 -12.99
N THR A 377 -5.99 -13.36 -12.35
CA THR A 377 -5.73 -13.87 -10.99
C THR A 377 -5.75 -15.38 -11.05
N LYS A 378 -5.17 -16.06 -10.06
CA LYS A 378 -5.15 -17.53 -10.05
C LYS A 378 -5.47 -18.14 -8.68
N LYS A 379 -5.97 -19.36 -8.74
CA LYS A 379 -6.03 -20.35 -7.65
C LYS A 379 -5.43 -21.67 -8.15
N PRO A 380 -5.13 -22.63 -7.29
CA PRO A 380 -4.69 -23.96 -7.74
C PRO A 380 -5.64 -24.54 -8.80
N GLY A 381 -5.11 -24.90 -9.97
CA GLY A 381 -5.87 -25.43 -11.08
C GLY A 381 -6.82 -24.47 -11.80
N LYS A 382 -6.79 -23.17 -11.49
CA LYS A 382 -7.69 -22.18 -12.09
C LYS A 382 -7.00 -20.88 -12.45
N LEU A 383 -7.36 -20.34 -13.60
CA LEU A 383 -7.07 -18.96 -14.01
C LEU A 383 -8.38 -18.19 -14.17
N TYR A 384 -8.41 -16.98 -13.65
CA TYR A 384 -9.51 -16.02 -13.83
C TYR A 384 -8.99 -14.88 -14.70
N LEU A 385 -9.52 -14.77 -15.90
CA LEU A 385 -9.14 -13.78 -16.90
C LEU A 385 -10.13 -12.62 -16.83
N HIS A 386 -9.69 -11.49 -16.28
CA HIS A 386 -10.49 -10.26 -16.16
C HIS A 386 -10.33 -9.45 -17.44
N VAL A 387 -11.31 -9.53 -18.31
CA VAL A 387 -11.28 -8.90 -19.64
C VAL A 387 -11.89 -7.51 -19.57
N PHE A 388 -11.07 -6.49 -19.73
CA PHE A 388 -11.46 -5.08 -19.79
C PHE A 388 -11.86 -4.67 -21.21
N ASP A 389 -11.06 -5.12 -22.18
CA ASP A 389 -11.26 -4.85 -23.58
C ASP A 389 -11.76 -6.12 -24.26
N TRP A 390 -13.09 -6.24 -24.44
CA TRP A 390 -13.71 -7.43 -24.99
C TRP A 390 -13.33 -7.62 -26.46
N PRO A 391 -12.82 -8.79 -26.87
CA PRO A 391 -12.33 -8.99 -28.22
C PRO A 391 -13.48 -9.15 -29.23
N LYS A 392 -13.25 -8.73 -30.47
CA LYS A 392 -14.15 -8.98 -31.61
C LYS A 392 -14.04 -10.41 -32.17
N GLY A 393 -13.13 -11.21 -31.66
CA GLY A 393 -12.85 -12.58 -32.05
C GLY A 393 -12.51 -13.44 -30.82
N PRO A 394 -11.74 -14.53 -30.98
CA PRO A 394 -11.31 -15.35 -29.86
C PRO A 394 -10.45 -14.54 -28.88
N LEU A 395 -10.65 -14.76 -27.58
CA LEU A 395 -9.80 -14.23 -26.52
C LEU A 395 -8.46 -14.97 -26.55
N GLN A 396 -7.38 -14.26 -26.76
CA GLN A 396 -6.04 -14.82 -26.81
C GLN A 396 -5.40 -14.83 -25.42
N VAL A 397 -4.94 -16.00 -24.96
CA VAL A 397 -4.22 -16.20 -23.70
C VAL A 397 -2.80 -16.65 -24.02
N PRO A 398 -1.86 -15.72 -24.20
CA PRO A 398 -0.54 -16.02 -24.73
C PRO A 398 0.30 -16.80 -23.71
N GLY A 399 1.11 -17.74 -24.21
CA GLY A 399 2.13 -18.45 -23.44
C GLY A 399 1.63 -19.44 -22.39
N LEU A 400 0.32 -19.64 -22.21
CA LEU A 400 -0.21 -20.63 -21.27
C LEU A 400 0.16 -22.03 -21.72
N LYS A 401 0.91 -22.78 -20.88
CA LYS A 401 1.40 -24.13 -21.18
C LYS A 401 0.47 -25.23 -20.75
N ASN A 402 -0.29 -25.00 -19.67
CA ASN A 402 -1.16 -26.01 -19.12
C ASN A 402 -2.26 -26.42 -20.08
N LYS A 403 -2.59 -27.71 -20.10
CA LYS A 403 -3.80 -28.19 -20.76
C LYS A 403 -5.02 -27.54 -20.11
N VAL A 404 -5.86 -26.90 -20.93
CA VAL A 404 -7.15 -26.35 -20.50
C VAL A 404 -8.19 -27.48 -20.57
N GLU A 405 -8.81 -27.80 -19.45
CA GLU A 405 -9.88 -28.80 -19.36
C GLU A 405 -11.23 -28.20 -19.67
N LYS A 406 -11.45 -26.95 -19.22
CA LYS A 406 -12.71 -26.24 -19.45
C LYS A 406 -12.47 -24.72 -19.44
N ALA A 407 -13.15 -24.00 -20.31
CA ALA A 407 -13.29 -22.56 -20.27
C ALA A 407 -14.78 -22.20 -20.14
N TYR A 408 -15.11 -21.16 -19.35
CA TYR A 408 -16.48 -20.68 -19.16
C TYR A 408 -16.52 -19.25 -18.67
N LEU A 409 -17.68 -18.59 -18.79
CA LEU A 409 -17.92 -17.29 -18.20
C LEU A 409 -18.29 -17.45 -16.72
N LEU A 410 -17.64 -16.71 -15.82
CA LEU A 410 -17.97 -16.77 -14.39
C LEU A 410 -19.40 -16.27 -14.11
N ALA A 411 -19.88 -15.34 -14.91
CA ALA A 411 -21.25 -14.81 -14.83
C ALA A 411 -22.34 -15.79 -15.34
N ASP A 412 -21.96 -16.87 -16.01
CA ASP A 412 -22.89 -17.91 -16.43
C ASP A 412 -23.10 -18.94 -15.31
N ALA A 413 -24.26 -18.94 -14.68
CA ALA A 413 -24.61 -19.87 -13.60
C ALA A 413 -24.51 -21.35 -14.06
N GLY A 414 -24.77 -21.64 -15.35
CA GLY A 414 -24.65 -22.97 -15.95
C GLY A 414 -23.21 -23.37 -16.25
N LYS A 415 -22.28 -22.43 -16.22
CA LYS A 415 -20.88 -22.63 -16.58
C LYS A 415 -20.73 -23.36 -17.89
N ALA A 416 -21.50 -22.96 -18.92
CA ALA A 416 -21.46 -23.56 -20.25
C ALA A 416 -20.05 -23.50 -20.82
N ALA A 417 -19.56 -24.60 -21.37
CA ALA A 417 -18.21 -24.68 -21.89
C ALA A 417 -18.05 -23.80 -23.14
N LEU A 418 -17.02 -22.96 -23.12
CA LEU A 418 -16.58 -22.18 -24.28
C LEU A 418 -15.59 -23.02 -25.10
N PRO A 419 -15.66 -22.98 -26.45
CA PRO A 419 -14.69 -23.70 -27.30
C PRO A 419 -13.27 -23.14 -27.09
N VAL A 420 -12.32 -24.06 -26.94
CA VAL A 420 -10.90 -23.74 -26.72
C VAL A 420 -10.06 -24.38 -27.82
N THR A 421 -9.10 -23.63 -28.34
CA THR A 421 -8.02 -24.13 -29.19
C THR A 421 -6.69 -23.79 -28.54
N GLN A 422 -5.77 -24.76 -28.49
CA GLN A 422 -4.46 -24.57 -27.87
C GLN A 422 -3.36 -24.93 -28.87
N ASN A 423 -2.33 -24.11 -28.97
CA ASN A 423 -1.14 -24.31 -29.79
C ASN A 423 0.13 -23.88 -29.00
N GLU A 424 1.28 -23.83 -29.67
CA GLU A 424 2.57 -23.46 -29.10
C GLU A 424 2.59 -21.99 -28.59
N ASP A 425 1.77 -21.12 -29.19
CA ASP A 425 1.69 -19.68 -28.82
C ASP A 425 0.79 -19.43 -27.58
N GLY A 426 -0.01 -20.43 -27.17
CA GLY A 426 -0.91 -20.34 -26.03
C GLY A 426 -2.32 -20.87 -26.35
N VAL A 427 -3.31 -20.21 -25.73
CA VAL A 427 -4.72 -20.66 -25.79
C VAL A 427 -5.61 -19.57 -26.42
N LEU A 428 -6.52 -20.02 -27.29
CA LEU A 428 -7.59 -19.21 -27.87
C LEU A 428 -8.92 -19.69 -27.31
N VAL A 429 -9.68 -18.80 -26.71
CA VAL A 429 -11.04 -19.08 -26.18
C VAL A 429 -12.06 -18.36 -27.03
N ARG A 430 -13.01 -19.10 -27.63
CA ARG A 430 -14.12 -18.47 -28.37
C ARG A 430 -15.13 -17.93 -27.36
N VAL A 431 -15.14 -16.62 -27.17
CA VAL A 431 -16.07 -15.91 -26.30
C VAL A 431 -17.29 -15.41 -27.07
N PRO A 432 -18.46 -15.15 -26.43
CA PRO A 432 -19.62 -14.52 -27.06
C PRO A 432 -19.26 -13.15 -27.69
N GLU A 433 -20.08 -12.70 -28.64
CA GLU A 433 -19.88 -11.38 -29.28
C GLU A 433 -19.98 -10.21 -28.29
N SER A 434 -20.85 -10.34 -27.29
CA SER A 434 -21.08 -9.29 -26.29
C SER A 434 -20.48 -9.67 -24.93
N ALA A 435 -19.81 -8.69 -24.30
CA ALA A 435 -19.31 -8.83 -22.95
C ALA A 435 -20.46 -8.95 -21.93
N PRO A 436 -20.41 -9.90 -20.98
CA PRO A 436 -21.38 -9.99 -19.88
C PRO A 436 -21.41 -8.76 -18.98
N ASP A 437 -20.26 -8.12 -18.78
CA ASP A 437 -20.10 -6.88 -18.01
C ASP A 437 -19.23 -5.89 -18.78
N LYS A 438 -19.63 -4.61 -18.76
CA LYS A 438 -18.94 -3.56 -19.53
C LYS A 438 -17.62 -3.09 -18.89
N ILE A 439 -17.46 -3.27 -17.57
CA ILE A 439 -16.27 -2.81 -16.84
C ILE A 439 -15.19 -3.90 -16.87
N ALA A 440 -15.60 -5.14 -16.52
CA ALA A 440 -14.72 -6.29 -16.50
C ALA A 440 -15.53 -7.59 -16.52
N SER A 441 -15.43 -8.36 -17.59
CA SER A 441 -16.00 -9.70 -17.67
C SER A 441 -14.97 -10.74 -17.28
N VAL A 442 -15.38 -11.83 -16.61
CA VAL A 442 -14.46 -12.86 -16.14
C VAL A 442 -14.65 -14.15 -16.93
N VAL A 443 -13.60 -14.56 -17.65
CA VAL A 443 -13.48 -15.89 -18.26
C VAL A 443 -12.63 -16.77 -17.34
N VAL A 444 -13.12 -17.94 -16.99
CA VAL A 444 -12.41 -18.92 -16.15
C VAL A 444 -11.83 -20.01 -17.02
N LEU A 445 -10.59 -20.38 -16.75
CA LEU A 445 -9.95 -21.57 -17.31
C LEU A 445 -9.66 -22.55 -16.18
N ASP A 446 -10.27 -23.72 -16.22
CA ASP A 446 -9.84 -24.88 -15.43
C ASP A 446 -8.66 -25.52 -16.15
N VAL A 447 -7.52 -25.66 -15.48
CA VAL A 447 -6.26 -26.13 -16.06
C VAL A 447 -5.67 -27.26 -15.25
N VAL A 448 -4.92 -28.14 -15.92
CA VAL A 448 -4.21 -29.22 -15.24
C VAL A 448 -2.97 -28.71 -14.54
N GLY A 449 -2.90 -28.88 -13.22
CA GLY A 449 -1.77 -28.43 -12.38
C GLY A 449 -1.77 -26.94 -12.07
N GLU A 450 -0.63 -26.44 -11.58
CA GLU A 450 -0.46 -25.00 -11.35
C GLU A 450 -0.32 -24.26 -12.68
N PRO A 451 -0.98 -23.08 -12.83
CA PRO A 451 -0.86 -22.29 -14.05
C PRO A 451 0.59 -21.87 -14.34
N GLU A 452 1.11 -22.36 -15.46
CA GLU A 452 2.45 -22.07 -15.96
C GLU A 452 2.37 -21.28 -17.27
N VAL A 453 3.10 -20.19 -17.33
CA VAL A 453 3.14 -19.29 -18.49
C VAL A 453 4.58 -19.08 -18.91
N THR A 454 4.87 -19.28 -20.19
CA THR A 454 6.12 -18.77 -20.77
C THR A 454 5.98 -17.28 -20.89
N ALA A 455 6.96 -16.52 -20.42
CA ALA A 455 7.04 -15.11 -20.75
C ALA A 455 7.00 -15.01 -22.29
N ALA A 456 5.98 -14.34 -22.83
CA ALA A 456 5.92 -14.09 -24.25
C ALA A 456 7.13 -13.22 -24.60
N ALA A 457 8.07 -13.77 -25.38
CA ALA A 457 9.15 -12.96 -25.93
C ALA A 457 8.53 -11.88 -26.83
N THR A 458 9.08 -10.66 -26.76
CA THR A 458 8.63 -9.57 -27.64
C THR A 458 8.82 -9.98 -29.09
N SER A 459 7.74 -10.14 -29.81
CA SER A 459 7.77 -10.65 -31.20
C SER A 459 8.04 -9.54 -32.20
N GLN A 460 8.77 -9.89 -33.25
CA GLN A 460 9.02 -9.02 -34.40
C GLN A 460 7.72 -8.65 -35.11
N ALA A 461 7.51 -7.37 -35.31
CA ALA A 461 6.35 -6.81 -36.01
C ALA A 461 6.36 -7.17 -37.52
N ALA A 462 5.27 -6.88 -38.22
CA ALA A 462 5.14 -7.18 -39.66
C ALA A 462 6.16 -6.41 -40.52
N ASP A 463 6.58 -5.22 -40.10
CA ASP A 463 7.64 -4.43 -40.75
C ASP A 463 9.06 -4.90 -40.40
N GLY A 464 9.18 -5.93 -39.63
CA GLY A 464 10.44 -6.51 -39.15
C GLY A 464 11.05 -5.81 -37.96
N SER A 465 10.42 -4.77 -37.39
CA SER A 465 10.91 -4.09 -36.19
C SER A 465 10.61 -4.88 -34.90
N LEU A 466 11.38 -4.60 -33.85
CA LEU A 466 11.18 -5.10 -32.49
C LEU A 466 11.12 -3.91 -31.54
N THR A 467 10.05 -3.79 -30.78
CA THR A 467 9.93 -2.76 -29.74
C THR A 467 9.97 -3.43 -28.35
N LEU A 468 11.10 -3.31 -27.69
CA LEU A 468 11.33 -3.82 -26.33
C LEU A 468 10.91 -2.72 -25.34
N ALA A 469 9.62 -2.74 -24.98
CA ALA A 469 9.06 -1.72 -24.08
C ALA A 469 9.45 -1.98 -22.62
N ALA A 470 9.53 -0.92 -21.82
CA ALA A 470 9.85 -1.02 -20.39
C ALA A 470 8.89 -1.95 -19.63
N VAL A 471 7.61 -1.97 -20.01
CA VAL A 471 6.58 -2.83 -19.41
C VAL A 471 6.86 -4.34 -19.62
N ASP A 472 7.58 -4.69 -20.67
CA ASP A 472 7.90 -6.09 -21.01
C ASP A 472 9.30 -6.50 -20.46
N ALA A 473 10.03 -5.55 -19.87
CA ALA A 473 11.35 -5.79 -19.30
C ALA A 473 11.30 -6.71 -18.08
N GLU A 474 12.33 -7.53 -17.93
CA GLU A 474 12.67 -8.12 -16.65
C GLU A 474 13.69 -7.21 -15.96
N ILE A 475 13.33 -6.76 -14.76
CA ILE A 475 14.16 -5.83 -13.99
C ILE A 475 14.92 -6.63 -12.94
N HIS A 476 16.23 -6.49 -12.94
CA HIS A 476 17.15 -7.16 -12.02
C HIS A 476 17.81 -6.13 -11.11
N GLY A 477 17.75 -6.35 -9.80
CA GLY A 477 18.36 -5.49 -8.81
C GLY A 477 17.43 -5.09 -7.67
N SER A 478 17.76 -3.99 -7.01
CA SER A 478 17.11 -3.60 -5.74
C SER A 478 16.36 -2.29 -5.78
N THR A 479 16.68 -1.39 -6.72
CA THR A 479 16.12 -0.03 -6.76
C THR A 479 15.32 0.25 -8.03
N ALA A 480 15.80 -0.21 -9.19
CA ALA A 480 15.12 -0.03 -10.46
C ALA A 480 13.75 -0.71 -10.45
N ARG A 481 12.74 0.00 -10.92
CA ARG A 481 11.37 -0.51 -10.99
C ARG A 481 10.60 0.11 -12.15
N TYR A 482 9.60 -0.62 -12.64
CA TYR A 482 8.70 -0.08 -13.65
C TYR A 482 7.76 0.95 -13.03
N GLU A 483 7.56 2.06 -13.72
CA GLU A 483 6.60 3.12 -13.40
C GLU A 483 5.53 3.19 -14.49
N SER A 484 4.26 3.26 -14.08
CA SER A 484 3.12 3.41 -14.99
C SER A 484 2.30 4.66 -14.67
N GLY A 485 1.47 5.09 -15.62
CA GLY A 485 0.60 6.25 -15.49
C GLY A 485 1.28 7.58 -15.84
N ASP A 486 0.50 8.62 -16.04
CA ASP A 486 0.93 9.99 -16.36
C ASP A 486 1.98 10.09 -17.47
N GLY A 487 1.89 9.21 -18.49
CA GLY A 487 2.83 9.15 -19.62
C GLY A 487 4.20 8.56 -19.30
N LYS A 488 4.38 8.00 -18.09
CA LYS A 488 5.65 7.38 -17.68
C LYS A 488 5.92 6.11 -18.48
N ASP A 489 5.29 4.99 -18.20
CA ASP A 489 5.56 3.70 -18.84
C ASP A 489 7.06 3.45 -19.07
N ASN A 490 7.85 3.50 -18.01
CA ASN A 490 9.32 3.42 -18.05
C ASN A 490 9.89 2.62 -16.89
N VAL A 491 11.10 2.10 -17.03
CA VAL A 491 11.91 1.67 -15.90
C VAL A 491 12.56 2.90 -15.29
N GLY A 492 12.16 3.26 -14.08
CA GLY A 492 12.67 4.38 -13.30
C GLY A 492 13.24 3.95 -11.95
N PHE A 493 13.50 4.91 -11.04
CA PHE A 493 14.17 4.68 -9.76
C PHE A 493 15.48 3.88 -9.87
N TRP A 494 16.13 3.97 -11.01
CA TRP A 494 17.38 3.28 -11.29
C TRP A 494 18.54 4.00 -10.60
N THR A 495 18.68 3.78 -9.29
CA THR A 495 19.62 4.46 -8.38
C THR A 495 20.73 3.55 -7.87
N ASP A 496 20.81 2.32 -8.35
CA ASP A 496 21.95 1.40 -8.16
C ASP A 496 22.51 1.02 -9.54
N SER A 497 23.82 1.24 -9.76
CA SER A 497 24.50 0.88 -11.00
C SER A 497 24.60 -0.62 -11.24
N LYS A 498 24.35 -1.45 -10.23
CA LYS A 498 24.31 -2.91 -10.34
C LYS A 498 22.99 -3.41 -10.93
N ASP A 499 21.93 -2.60 -10.87
CA ASP A 499 20.65 -2.93 -11.47
C ASP A 499 20.76 -2.95 -13.00
N PHE A 500 20.02 -3.84 -13.63
CA PHE A 500 19.97 -3.94 -15.09
C PHE A 500 18.61 -4.47 -15.55
N VAL A 501 18.35 -4.34 -16.84
CA VAL A 501 17.09 -4.81 -17.44
C VAL A 501 17.35 -5.73 -18.62
N THR A 502 16.47 -6.73 -18.80
CA THR A 502 16.54 -7.67 -19.92
C THR A 502 15.19 -7.82 -20.60
N TRP A 503 15.25 -8.18 -21.88
CA TRP A 503 14.08 -8.60 -22.67
C TRP A 503 14.44 -9.85 -23.47
N ASP A 504 13.46 -10.73 -23.63
CA ASP A 504 13.52 -11.82 -24.61
C ASP A 504 12.87 -11.35 -25.92
N ALA A 505 13.66 -11.27 -26.97
CA ALA A 505 13.29 -10.82 -28.30
C ALA A 505 13.10 -12.01 -29.25
N ALA A 506 11.87 -12.31 -29.64
CA ALA A 506 11.56 -13.36 -30.62
C ALA A 506 11.70 -12.80 -32.05
N VAL A 507 12.78 -13.13 -32.69
CA VAL A 507 13.12 -12.73 -34.07
C VAL A 507 12.63 -13.79 -35.04
N LYS A 508 11.83 -13.39 -36.01
CA LYS A 508 11.36 -14.26 -37.11
C LYS A 508 12.33 -14.26 -38.29
N LYS A 509 12.91 -13.09 -38.57
CA LYS A 509 13.87 -12.89 -39.65
C LYS A 509 15.07 -12.09 -39.12
N GLY A 510 16.24 -12.73 -39.12
CA GLY A 510 17.50 -12.09 -38.75
C GLY A 510 17.97 -11.08 -39.80
N GLY A 511 19.03 -10.36 -39.49
CA GLY A 511 19.61 -9.31 -40.33
C GLY A 511 20.35 -8.26 -39.50
N ALA A 512 20.72 -7.17 -40.16
CA ALA A 512 21.19 -5.97 -39.47
C ALA A 512 20.02 -5.17 -38.92
N PHE A 513 20.19 -4.62 -37.71
CA PHE A 513 19.21 -3.77 -37.06
C PHE A 513 19.85 -2.49 -36.58
N ASP A 514 19.25 -1.36 -36.92
CA ASP A 514 19.52 -0.09 -36.27
C ASP A 514 18.84 -0.05 -34.91
N VAL A 515 19.58 0.31 -33.86
CA VAL A 515 19.10 0.30 -32.46
C VAL A 515 18.88 1.74 -31.98
N GLU A 516 17.68 1.97 -31.48
CA GLU A 516 17.26 3.22 -30.86
C GLU A 516 16.87 2.97 -29.41
N ILE A 517 17.26 3.86 -28.49
CA ILE A 517 16.85 3.84 -27.10
C ILE A 517 16.03 5.09 -26.81
N THR A 518 14.89 4.92 -26.13
CA THR A 518 14.04 6.03 -25.68
C THR A 518 14.13 6.15 -24.17
N TYR A 519 14.58 7.31 -23.68
CA TYR A 519 14.76 7.57 -22.26
C TYR A 519 14.45 9.02 -21.88
N ALA A 520 14.29 9.27 -20.56
CA ALA A 520 14.24 10.60 -19.97
C ALA A 520 15.25 10.70 -18.82
N CYS A 521 15.82 11.90 -18.63
CA CYS A 521 16.73 12.16 -17.52
C CYS A 521 16.74 13.65 -17.17
N GLU A 522 16.59 13.96 -15.90
CA GLU A 522 16.76 15.31 -15.38
C GLU A 522 18.22 15.76 -15.49
N SER A 523 18.43 17.05 -15.74
CA SER A 523 19.76 17.61 -15.97
C SER A 523 20.75 17.37 -14.83
N ALA A 524 20.27 17.40 -13.57
CA ALA A 524 21.10 17.15 -12.39
C ALA A 524 21.63 15.71 -12.31
N SER A 525 20.95 14.74 -12.89
CA SER A 525 21.26 13.30 -12.82
C SER A 525 21.95 12.75 -14.08
N ALA A 526 22.05 13.52 -15.15
CA ALA A 526 22.62 13.08 -16.42
C ALA A 526 24.13 12.79 -16.35
N GLY A 527 24.62 11.95 -17.27
CA GLY A 527 26.03 11.63 -17.41
C GLY A 527 26.39 10.17 -17.21
N SER A 528 25.45 9.31 -16.83
CA SER A 528 25.65 7.86 -16.71
C SER A 528 26.01 7.24 -18.07
N ALA A 529 27.00 6.33 -18.07
CA ALA A 529 27.29 5.49 -19.21
C ALA A 529 26.54 4.16 -19.07
N PHE A 530 26.09 3.60 -20.18
CA PHE A 530 25.42 2.31 -20.21
C PHE A 530 25.81 1.50 -21.45
N THR A 531 25.67 0.18 -21.34
CA THR A 531 25.87 -0.76 -22.44
C THR A 531 24.56 -1.51 -22.71
N LEU A 532 24.16 -1.55 -24.00
CA LEU A 532 23.18 -2.49 -24.51
C LEU A 532 23.93 -3.68 -25.13
N SER A 533 23.57 -4.90 -24.74
CA SER A 533 24.23 -6.11 -25.22
C SER A 533 23.25 -7.18 -25.70
N VAL A 534 23.61 -7.91 -26.75
CA VAL A 534 22.95 -9.10 -27.25
C VAL A 534 23.95 -9.99 -27.99
N LEU A 535 23.96 -11.30 -27.68
CA LEU A 535 24.91 -12.27 -28.31
C LEU A 535 26.38 -11.81 -28.29
N GLY A 536 26.81 -11.15 -27.23
CA GLY A 536 28.20 -10.64 -27.12
C GLY A 536 28.51 -9.38 -27.94
N GLN A 537 27.57 -8.87 -28.74
CA GLN A 537 27.67 -7.56 -29.38
C GLN A 537 27.27 -6.48 -28.36
N GLU A 538 28.00 -5.37 -28.33
CA GLU A 538 27.78 -4.29 -27.39
C GLU A 538 27.62 -2.94 -28.11
N LEU A 539 26.61 -2.18 -27.72
CA LEU A 539 26.41 -0.80 -28.09
C LEU A 539 26.48 0.07 -26.83
N LYS A 540 27.42 1.01 -26.81
CA LYS A 540 27.64 1.91 -25.67
C LYS A 540 26.92 3.23 -25.85
N GLY A 541 26.31 3.72 -24.79
CA GLY A 541 25.61 4.98 -24.75
C GLY A 541 25.95 5.82 -23.54
N LYS A 542 25.67 7.12 -23.64
CA LYS A 542 25.75 8.05 -22.52
C LYS A 542 24.40 8.75 -22.36
N VAL A 543 23.93 8.81 -21.12
CA VAL A 543 22.66 9.48 -20.79
C VAL A 543 22.88 10.99 -20.82
N GLU A 544 22.24 11.64 -21.77
CA GLU A 544 22.21 13.10 -21.89
C GLU A 544 20.98 13.67 -21.17
N PRO A 545 21.03 14.92 -20.70
CA PRO A 545 19.86 15.54 -20.08
C PRO A 545 18.73 15.75 -21.10
N THR A 546 17.51 15.41 -20.69
CA THR A 546 16.29 15.65 -21.49
C THR A 546 15.42 16.76 -20.90
N GLY A 547 15.80 17.28 -19.72
CA GLY A 547 15.15 18.39 -19.02
C GLY A 547 14.25 17.98 -17.87
N ALA A 548 13.62 16.78 -17.92
CA ALA A 548 12.78 16.26 -16.83
C ALA A 548 12.65 14.73 -16.92
N TRP A 549 12.24 14.08 -15.81
CA TRP A 549 12.07 12.64 -15.73
C TRP A 549 10.91 12.06 -16.57
N ASN A 550 10.05 12.89 -17.11
CA ASN A 550 8.93 12.52 -18.00
C ASN A 550 9.08 13.06 -19.44
N LYS A 551 10.20 13.72 -19.76
CA LYS A 551 10.48 14.24 -21.10
C LYS A 551 11.34 13.24 -21.87
N PHE A 552 10.69 12.29 -22.55
CA PHE A 552 11.35 11.22 -23.27
C PHE A 552 11.88 11.68 -24.63
N VAL A 553 13.09 11.22 -24.96
CA VAL A 553 13.75 11.42 -26.27
C VAL A 553 14.25 10.09 -26.79
N ALA A 554 14.15 9.87 -28.11
CA ALA A 554 14.72 8.72 -28.78
C ALA A 554 16.14 9.06 -29.28
N LYS A 555 17.10 8.19 -29.04
CA LYS A 555 18.51 8.32 -29.44
C LYS A 555 18.98 7.07 -30.16
N LYS A 556 19.60 7.25 -31.34
CA LYS A 556 20.27 6.15 -32.06
C LYS A 556 21.53 5.74 -31.28
N LEU A 557 21.68 4.43 -31.00
CA LEU A 557 22.86 3.87 -30.34
C LEU A 557 23.88 3.31 -31.34
N GLY A 558 23.41 2.73 -32.42
CA GLY A 558 24.25 2.06 -33.40
C GLY A 558 23.51 0.99 -34.14
N SER A 559 24.22 -0.01 -34.66
CA SER A 559 23.62 -1.15 -35.34
C SER A 559 24.20 -2.46 -34.82
N LEU A 560 23.40 -3.50 -34.82
CA LEU A 560 23.81 -4.86 -34.45
C LEU A 560 23.23 -5.89 -35.45
N ARG A 561 23.73 -7.14 -35.39
CA ARG A 561 23.28 -8.20 -36.29
C ARG A 561 22.73 -9.38 -35.48
N LEU A 562 21.49 -9.78 -35.78
CA LEU A 562 20.88 -10.99 -35.27
C LEU A 562 20.94 -12.08 -36.35
N PRO A 563 21.47 -13.28 -36.04
CA PRO A 563 21.87 -14.23 -37.08
C PRO A 563 20.69 -14.87 -37.82
N GLY A 564 19.53 -15.02 -37.22
CA GLY A 564 18.38 -15.71 -37.86
C GLY A 564 17.13 -15.65 -36.99
N SER A 565 16.20 -16.55 -37.24
CA SER A 565 15.05 -16.76 -36.35
C SER A 565 15.52 -17.35 -35.01
N GLY A 566 14.95 -16.90 -33.93
CA GLY A 566 15.31 -17.33 -32.56
C GLY A 566 14.86 -16.37 -31.50
N CYS A 567 15.05 -16.75 -30.25
CA CYS A 567 14.83 -15.89 -29.10
C CYS A 567 16.18 -15.41 -28.55
N TYR A 568 16.34 -14.10 -28.43
CA TYR A 568 17.58 -13.47 -28.02
C TYR A 568 17.37 -12.58 -26.80
N THR A 569 18.15 -12.73 -25.76
CA THR A 569 18.09 -11.85 -24.60
C THR A 569 18.86 -10.55 -24.89
N VAL A 570 18.16 -9.43 -24.85
CA VAL A 570 18.73 -8.08 -24.97
C VAL A 570 18.86 -7.51 -23.55
N THR A 571 20.03 -7.02 -23.19
CA THR A 571 20.34 -6.48 -21.87
C THR A 571 20.71 -5.00 -21.97
N VAL A 572 20.24 -4.17 -21.04
CA VAL A 572 20.74 -2.81 -20.81
C VAL A 572 21.22 -2.70 -19.38
N LYS A 573 22.48 -2.31 -19.21
CA LYS A 573 23.15 -2.20 -17.91
C LYS A 573 23.91 -0.87 -17.83
N ALA A 574 23.92 -0.25 -16.63
CA ALA A 574 24.75 0.90 -16.36
C ALA A 574 26.23 0.48 -16.20
N ASP A 575 27.14 1.16 -16.88
CA ASP A 575 28.58 1.02 -16.71
C ASP A 575 29.10 1.96 -15.62
N THR A 576 28.55 3.17 -15.59
CA THR A 576 28.86 4.21 -14.60
C THR A 576 27.61 4.98 -14.21
N MET A 577 27.56 5.43 -12.98
CA MET A 577 26.50 6.30 -12.44
C MET A 577 27.15 7.42 -11.62
N PRO A 578 27.64 8.50 -12.27
CA PRO A 578 28.35 9.57 -11.57
C PRO A 578 27.47 10.46 -10.70
N ARG A 579 26.15 10.37 -10.87
CA ARG A 579 25.12 11.14 -10.14
C ARG A 579 24.00 10.20 -9.70
N GLY A 580 23.10 10.61 -8.83
CA GLY A 580 22.16 9.79 -8.07
C GLY A 580 21.21 8.85 -8.83
N ALA A 581 21.17 8.86 -10.17
CA ALA A 581 20.34 7.95 -10.97
C ALA A 581 20.91 7.70 -12.37
N VAL A 582 20.46 6.62 -13.03
CA VAL A 582 20.86 6.29 -14.41
C VAL A 582 19.96 7.01 -15.41
N MET A 583 18.71 6.60 -15.56
CA MET A 583 17.71 7.17 -16.47
C MET A 583 16.32 6.60 -16.20
N ASN A 584 15.30 7.24 -16.74
CA ASN A 584 13.99 6.62 -16.96
C ASN A 584 13.97 6.00 -18.36
N LEU A 585 14.08 4.67 -18.44
CA LEU A 585 14.15 3.93 -19.70
C LEU A 585 12.76 3.53 -20.18
N LYS A 586 12.32 4.02 -21.34
CA LYS A 586 10.97 3.74 -21.89
C LYS A 586 10.94 2.56 -22.85
N ALA A 587 11.88 2.50 -23.77
CA ALA A 587 11.96 1.42 -24.75
C ALA A 587 13.33 1.32 -25.44
N VAL A 588 13.60 0.13 -25.96
CA VAL A 588 14.64 -0.10 -26.98
C VAL A 588 13.93 -0.58 -28.25
N VAL A 589 14.24 0.02 -29.39
CA VAL A 589 13.66 -0.33 -30.69
C VAL A 589 14.76 -0.81 -31.63
N LEU A 590 14.60 -2.00 -32.18
CA LEU A 590 15.45 -2.55 -33.22
C LEU A 590 14.69 -2.43 -34.54
N LYS A 591 15.19 -1.61 -35.46
CA LYS A 591 14.62 -1.40 -36.80
C LYS A 591 15.46 -2.16 -37.82
N PRO A 592 14.88 -2.88 -38.81
CA PRO A 592 15.67 -3.49 -39.89
C PRO A 592 16.59 -2.44 -40.52
N GLY A 593 17.90 -2.73 -40.53
CA GLY A 593 18.89 -1.90 -41.21
C GLY A 593 18.74 -2.02 -42.71
N LYS A 594 19.15 -0.97 -43.42
CA LYS A 594 19.19 -0.96 -44.89
C LYS A 594 20.31 -1.85 -45.41
#